data_c51e8ab791e956d8ec6df72dec93ba59
#
_entry.id   c51e8ab791e956d8ec6df72dec93ba59
#
_cell.length_a   1.000
_cell.length_b   1.000
_cell.length_c   1.000
_cell.angle_alpha   90.00
_cell.angle_beta   90.00
_cell.angle_gamma   90.00
#
_symmetry.space_group_name_H-M   'P 1'
#
loop_
_entity.id
_entity.type
_entity.pdbx_description
1 polymer ?
#
loop_
_entity_poly.entity_id
_entity_poly.type
_entity_poly.pdbx_seq_one_letter_code
_entity_poly.pdbx_strand_id
1 'polypeptide(L)'
;EEGENRDKVFKINGEGTRNIAQACKKFGCKMIYISTDYVFGGDGDKPRQPDCKDFAPLNVYGASKLEGEKAVAEILEKFFIVRIAWVFGVNGNNFVKTMLRLSATHESLRVVNDQIGTPTYTFDLARLLVDMLESEKYGYYHATNEGGYISWADFAKKIFELSGAKTTVIPVTTAEYGVTKAKRPFNSRLDKSKLVENGFKPLPEWTDALSRYLKEIN
;
A
#
# COMPACT_ATOMS: atom_id res chain seq x y z
N GLU A 1 14.22 -11.46 -7.60
CA GLU A 1 13.61 -11.90 -6.32
C GLU A 1 14.06 -13.32 -5.89
N GLU A 2 15.01 -13.96 -6.58
CA GLU A 2 15.52 -15.30 -6.28
C GLU A 2 16.95 -15.23 -5.70
N GLY A 3 17.34 -16.24 -4.93
CA GLY A 3 18.69 -16.37 -4.36
C GLY A 3 18.98 -15.40 -3.20
N GLU A 4 20.22 -14.89 -3.12
CA GLU A 4 20.69 -14.02 -2.02
C GLU A 4 19.81 -12.80 -1.75
N ASN A 5 19.16 -12.23 -2.78
CA ASN A 5 18.23 -11.13 -2.61
C ASN A 5 16.96 -11.55 -1.86
N ARG A 6 16.48 -12.78 -2.05
CA ARG A 6 15.33 -13.31 -1.33
C ARG A 6 15.63 -13.42 0.17
N ASP A 7 16.74 -14.02 0.52
CA ASP A 7 17.14 -14.20 1.92
C ASP A 7 17.36 -12.86 2.62
N LYS A 8 17.97 -11.90 1.93
CA LYS A 8 18.15 -10.53 2.44
C LYS A 8 16.80 -9.86 2.73
N VAL A 9 15.80 -10.02 1.85
CA VAL A 9 14.47 -9.44 2.04
C VAL A 9 13.75 -10.06 3.24
N PHE A 10 13.81 -11.39 3.42
CA PHE A 10 13.28 -12.07 4.60
C PHE A 10 14.02 -11.68 5.88
N LYS A 11 15.34 -11.57 5.82
CA LYS A 11 16.14 -11.12 6.97
C LYS A 11 15.75 -9.72 7.43
N ILE A 12 15.49 -8.79 6.50
CA ILE A 12 15.09 -7.42 6.85
C ILE A 12 13.62 -7.37 7.31
N ASN A 13 12.67 -7.89 6.51
CA ASN A 13 11.24 -7.73 6.76
C ASN A 13 10.68 -8.72 7.79
N GLY A 14 11.26 -9.90 7.91
CA GLY A 14 10.86 -10.93 8.88
C GLY A 14 11.69 -10.86 10.16
N GLU A 15 12.97 -11.24 10.08
CA GLU A 15 13.85 -11.33 11.24
C GLU A 15 14.09 -9.95 11.90
N GLY A 16 14.36 -8.92 11.10
CA GLY A 16 14.52 -7.56 11.61
C GLY A 16 13.27 -7.06 12.34
N THR A 17 12.07 -7.34 11.80
CA THR A 17 10.80 -7.03 12.47
C THR A 17 10.65 -7.82 13.77
N ARG A 18 11.00 -9.11 13.81
CA ARG A 18 11.00 -9.94 15.02
C ARG A 18 11.89 -9.35 16.11
N ASN A 19 13.08 -8.92 15.75
CA ASN A 19 14.03 -8.31 16.71
C ASN A 19 13.48 -7.01 17.31
N ILE A 20 12.82 -6.16 16.49
CA ILE A 20 12.17 -4.94 16.99
C ILE A 20 10.98 -5.29 17.89
N ALA A 21 10.16 -6.26 17.52
CA ALA A 21 9.02 -6.70 18.34
C ALA A 21 9.49 -7.25 19.71
N GLN A 22 10.57 -8.02 19.74
CA GLN A 22 11.17 -8.51 21.00
C GLN A 22 11.68 -7.34 21.88
N ALA A 23 12.30 -6.35 21.28
CA ALA A 23 12.72 -5.14 21.99
C ALA A 23 11.51 -4.39 22.54
N CYS A 24 10.45 -4.19 21.75
CA CYS A 24 9.19 -3.58 22.21
C CYS A 24 8.59 -4.34 23.39
N LYS A 25 8.56 -5.67 23.34
CA LYS A 25 8.07 -6.52 24.45
C LYS A 25 8.91 -6.30 25.71
N LYS A 26 10.24 -6.32 25.56
CA LYS A 26 11.17 -6.14 26.71
C LYS A 26 10.98 -4.80 27.41
N PHE A 27 10.71 -3.73 26.68
CA PHE A 27 10.56 -2.39 27.22
C PHE A 27 9.09 -1.95 27.41
N GLY A 28 8.12 -2.81 27.16
CA GLY A 28 6.70 -2.49 27.32
C GLY A 28 6.17 -1.48 26.29
N CYS A 29 6.84 -1.31 25.15
CA CYS A 29 6.44 -0.37 24.11
C CYS A 29 5.36 -0.98 23.20
N LYS A 30 4.42 -0.14 22.72
CA LYS A 30 3.57 -0.48 21.59
C LYS A 30 4.34 -0.39 20.28
N MET A 31 3.91 -1.14 19.26
CA MET A 31 4.55 -1.15 17.95
C MET A 31 3.54 -0.91 16.83
N ILE A 32 3.88 -0.05 15.87
CA ILE A 32 3.18 0.05 14.59
C ILE A 32 4.03 -0.63 13.52
N TYR A 33 3.43 -1.58 12.81
CA TYR A 33 4.03 -2.25 11.67
C TYR A 33 3.27 -1.91 10.39
N ILE A 34 3.91 -1.19 9.48
CA ILE A 34 3.33 -0.90 8.17
C ILE A 34 3.50 -2.13 7.29
N SER A 35 2.39 -2.72 6.85
CA SER A 35 2.33 -3.87 5.97
C SER A 35 1.73 -3.50 4.62
N THR A 36 1.29 -4.48 3.85
CA THR A 36 0.90 -4.33 2.45
C THR A 36 -0.30 -5.21 2.09
N ASP A 37 -1.07 -4.81 1.09
CA ASP A 37 -2.07 -5.63 0.41
C ASP A 37 -1.49 -6.91 -0.23
N TYR A 38 -0.18 -6.94 -0.50
CA TYR A 38 0.52 -8.09 -1.10
C TYR A 38 0.62 -9.32 -0.18
N VAL A 39 0.14 -9.25 1.04
CA VAL A 39 -0.04 -10.43 1.90
C VAL A 39 -1.18 -11.33 1.43
N PHE A 40 -2.08 -10.78 0.59
CA PHE A 40 -3.21 -11.49 -0.02
C PHE A 40 -2.91 -11.93 -1.45
N GLY A 41 -3.62 -12.97 -1.95
CA GLY A 41 -3.43 -13.51 -3.29
C GLY A 41 -3.99 -12.64 -4.43
N GLY A 42 -4.86 -11.69 -4.09
CA GLY A 42 -5.43 -10.76 -5.08
C GLY A 42 -6.53 -11.36 -5.95
N ASP A 43 -7.08 -12.49 -5.58
CA ASP A 43 -8.25 -13.13 -6.19
C ASP A 43 -9.57 -12.47 -5.77
N GLY A 44 -10.62 -12.71 -6.58
CA GLY A 44 -11.95 -12.14 -6.35
C GLY A 44 -12.03 -10.64 -6.59
N ASP A 45 -13.16 -10.05 -6.21
CA ASP A 45 -13.50 -8.64 -6.43
C ASP A 45 -13.97 -7.90 -5.17
N LYS A 46 -14.08 -8.62 -4.05
CA LYS A 46 -14.50 -8.03 -2.77
C LYS A 46 -13.31 -7.43 -2.02
N PRO A 47 -13.52 -6.34 -1.28
CA PRO A 47 -12.50 -5.80 -0.38
C PRO A 47 -12.13 -6.81 0.70
N ARG A 48 -10.82 -6.97 0.96
CA ARG A 48 -10.33 -7.80 2.06
C ARG A 48 -10.57 -7.10 3.39
N GLN A 49 -11.07 -7.85 4.37
CA GLN A 49 -11.31 -7.36 5.73
C GLN A 49 -9.98 -7.31 6.52
N PRO A 50 -9.80 -6.36 7.46
CA PRO A 50 -8.56 -6.25 8.24
C PRO A 50 -8.20 -7.54 9.01
N ASP A 51 -9.20 -8.24 9.53
CA ASP A 51 -9.01 -9.47 10.31
C ASP A 51 -8.99 -10.74 9.44
N CYS A 52 -9.07 -10.60 8.11
CA CYS A 52 -8.96 -11.71 7.17
C CYS A 52 -7.57 -12.36 7.27
N LYS A 53 -7.55 -13.70 7.36
CA LYS A 53 -6.33 -14.52 7.44
C LYS A 53 -6.12 -15.38 6.18
N ASP A 54 -6.84 -15.10 5.11
CA ASP A 54 -6.69 -15.77 3.82
C ASP A 54 -5.46 -15.23 3.07
N PHE A 55 -4.29 -15.57 3.63
CA PHE A 55 -3.01 -15.12 3.14
C PHE A 55 -2.51 -16.00 2.00
N ALA A 56 -2.16 -15.38 0.87
CA ALA A 56 -1.60 -16.08 -0.29
C ALA A 56 -0.65 -15.16 -1.08
N PRO A 57 0.47 -14.70 -0.49
CA PRO A 57 1.35 -13.73 -1.15
C PRO A 57 1.92 -14.26 -2.46
N LEU A 58 1.82 -13.48 -3.53
CA LEU A 58 2.22 -13.87 -4.88
C LEU A 58 3.71 -13.67 -5.17
N ASN A 59 4.43 -12.99 -4.29
CA ASN A 59 5.83 -12.65 -4.47
C ASN A 59 6.61 -12.62 -3.14
N VAL A 60 7.93 -12.55 -3.24
CA VAL A 60 8.85 -12.54 -2.09
C VAL A 60 8.59 -11.36 -1.16
N TYR A 61 8.28 -10.18 -1.71
CA TYR A 61 7.97 -9.01 -0.90
C TYR A 61 6.74 -9.25 -0.01
N GLY A 62 5.61 -9.69 -0.58
CA GLY A 62 4.41 -9.99 0.19
C GLY A 62 4.64 -11.08 1.25
N ALA A 63 5.35 -12.16 0.88
CA ALA A 63 5.66 -13.25 1.81
C ALA A 63 6.54 -12.77 2.98
N SER A 64 7.56 -11.97 2.72
CA SER A 64 8.44 -11.43 3.75
C SER A 64 7.74 -10.43 4.68
N LYS A 65 6.82 -9.61 4.14
CA LYS A 65 5.98 -8.70 4.94
C LYS A 65 5.01 -9.46 5.83
N LEU A 66 4.41 -10.55 5.32
CA LEU A 66 3.56 -11.45 6.10
C LEU A 66 4.33 -12.12 7.25
N GLU A 67 5.58 -12.51 7.03
CA GLU A 67 6.42 -13.05 8.10
C GLU A 67 6.65 -12.02 9.22
N GLY A 68 6.82 -10.76 8.87
CA GLY A 68 6.87 -9.65 9.83
C GLY A 68 5.56 -9.47 10.61
N GLU A 69 4.38 -9.53 9.93
CA GLU A 69 3.08 -9.48 10.60
C GLU A 69 2.93 -10.59 11.64
N LYS A 70 3.28 -11.83 11.27
CA LYS A 70 3.23 -13.00 12.17
C LYS A 70 4.14 -12.80 13.37
N ALA A 71 5.36 -12.31 13.17
CA ALA A 71 6.31 -12.05 14.25
C ALA A 71 5.77 -10.99 15.24
N VAL A 72 5.16 -9.91 14.75
CA VAL A 72 4.56 -8.87 15.59
C VAL A 72 3.41 -9.43 16.41
N ALA A 73 2.47 -10.12 15.76
CA ALA A 73 1.27 -10.65 16.42
C ALA A 73 1.56 -11.80 17.41
N GLU A 74 2.62 -12.58 17.17
CA GLU A 74 3.09 -13.63 18.08
C GLU A 74 3.72 -13.07 19.36
N ILE A 75 4.46 -11.96 19.24
CA ILE A 75 5.30 -11.44 20.32
C ILE A 75 4.58 -10.38 21.15
N LEU A 76 3.74 -9.55 20.54
CA LEU A 76 3.15 -8.36 21.16
C LEU A 76 1.62 -8.47 21.27
N GLU A 77 1.09 -7.93 22.37
CA GLU A 77 -0.35 -7.63 22.53
C GLU A 77 -0.67 -6.18 22.11
N LYS A 78 0.29 -5.25 22.33
CA LYS A 78 0.14 -3.81 22.05
C LYS A 78 0.72 -3.47 20.68
N PHE A 79 -0.01 -3.83 19.60
CA PHE A 79 0.44 -3.58 18.24
C PHE A 79 -0.63 -3.03 17.31
N PHE A 80 -0.20 -2.32 16.30
CA PHE A 80 -0.98 -1.98 15.13
C PHE A 80 -0.29 -2.55 13.90
N ILE A 81 -0.94 -3.43 13.16
CA ILE A 81 -0.52 -3.87 11.82
C ILE A 81 -1.39 -3.13 10.82
N VAL A 82 -0.78 -2.20 10.07
CA VAL A 82 -1.47 -1.31 9.15
C VAL A 82 -1.11 -1.70 7.72
N ARG A 83 -2.02 -2.35 7.01
CA ARG A 83 -1.84 -2.69 5.59
C ARG A 83 -2.27 -1.54 4.72
N ILE A 84 -1.41 -1.21 3.78
CA ILE A 84 -1.57 -0.12 2.82
C ILE A 84 -1.36 -0.63 1.40
N ALA A 85 -1.79 0.15 0.41
CA ALA A 85 -1.61 -0.14 -1.01
C ALA A 85 -1.23 1.13 -1.78
N TRP A 86 -0.55 0.98 -2.92
CA TRP A 86 -0.32 2.04 -3.92
C TRP A 86 0.23 3.34 -3.35
N VAL A 87 1.30 3.24 -2.59
CA VAL A 87 1.88 4.35 -1.82
C VAL A 87 2.50 5.40 -2.73
N PHE A 88 2.20 6.66 -2.46
CA PHE A 88 2.88 7.81 -3.07
C PHE A 88 3.18 8.89 -2.02
N GLY A 89 4.22 9.66 -2.26
CA GLY A 89 4.69 10.71 -1.36
C GLY A 89 5.93 11.42 -1.93
N VAL A 90 6.36 12.48 -1.25
CA VAL A 90 7.44 13.37 -1.71
C VAL A 90 8.77 12.63 -1.87
N ASN A 91 9.08 11.75 -0.93
CA ASN A 91 10.33 11.01 -0.93
C ASN A 91 10.27 9.73 -1.74
N GLY A 92 11.37 9.35 -2.35
CA GLY A 92 11.51 8.12 -3.14
C GLY A 92 10.79 8.15 -4.49
N ASN A 93 10.85 7.02 -5.18
CA ASN A 93 10.16 6.81 -6.45
C ASN A 93 8.75 6.27 -6.20
N ASN A 94 7.78 6.73 -6.99
CA ASN A 94 6.40 6.25 -6.95
C ASN A 94 5.75 6.33 -8.33
N PHE A 95 4.53 5.78 -8.42
CA PHE A 95 3.79 5.74 -9.68
C PHE A 95 3.49 7.13 -10.24
N VAL A 96 3.11 8.10 -9.39
CA VAL A 96 2.78 9.47 -9.82
C VAL A 96 3.99 10.13 -10.48
N LYS A 97 5.15 10.11 -9.81
CA LYS A 97 6.41 10.65 -10.38
C LYS A 97 6.79 9.94 -11.67
N THR A 98 6.57 8.64 -11.76
CA THR A 98 6.85 7.87 -12.97
C THR A 98 5.96 8.32 -14.13
N MET A 99 4.65 8.48 -13.88
CA MET A 99 3.71 8.96 -14.91
C MET A 99 4.06 10.36 -15.38
N LEU A 100 4.35 11.30 -14.47
CA LEU A 100 4.76 12.67 -14.82
C LEU A 100 6.05 12.69 -15.65
N ARG A 101 7.05 11.90 -15.27
CA ARG A 101 8.30 11.81 -16.04
C ARG A 101 8.07 11.26 -17.45
N LEU A 102 7.27 10.22 -17.58
CA LEU A 102 6.97 9.63 -18.89
C LEU A 102 6.10 10.54 -19.77
N SER A 103 5.19 11.31 -19.18
CA SER A 103 4.36 12.25 -19.93
C SER A 103 5.15 13.37 -20.62
N ALA A 104 6.34 13.68 -20.14
CA ALA A 104 7.21 14.67 -20.77
C ALA A 104 7.76 14.22 -22.14
N THR A 105 7.75 12.91 -22.44
CA THR A 105 8.39 12.34 -23.64
C THR A 105 7.49 11.43 -24.46
N HIS A 106 6.28 11.11 -23.98
CA HIS A 106 5.37 10.17 -24.64
C HIS A 106 3.98 10.81 -24.86
N GLU A 107 3.48 10.72 -26.08
CA GLU A 107 2.11 11.16 -26.42
C GLU A 107 1.06 10.23 -25.85
N SER A 108 1.39 8.95 -25.69
CA SER A 108 0.50 7.94 -25.07
C SER A 108 1.25 6.94 -24.23
N LEU A 109 0.59 6.40 -23.20
CA LEU A 109 1.13 5.39 -22.30
C LEU A 109 0.13 4.25 -22.13
N ARG A 110 0.60 3.00 -22.27
CA ARG A 110 -0.19 1.80 -21.93
C ARG A 110 -0.15 1.61 -20.42
N VAL A 111 -1.31 1.54 -19.78
CA VAL A 111 -1.43 1.39 -18.32
C VAL A 111 -2.46 0.32 -17.99
N VAL A 112 -2.12 -0.54 -17.02
CA VAL A 112 -2.95 -1.67 -16.61
C VAL A 112 -4.28 -1.21 -16.01
N ASN A 113 -5.39 -1.84 -16.42
CA ASN A 113 -6.75 -1.50 -16.00
C ASN A 113 -7.49 -2.61 -15.25
N ASP A 114 -6.90 -3.79 -15.12
CA ASP A 114 -7.48 -4.96 -14.45
C ASP A 114 -6.88 -5.26 -13.06
N GLN A 115 -6.01 -4.39 -12.58
CA GLN A 115 -5.53 -4.37 -11.19
C GLN A 115 -6.23 -3.23 -10.46
N ILE A 116 -7.00 -3.54 -9.42
CA ILE A 116 -7.90 -2.60 -8.75
C ILE A 116 -7.51 -2.43 -7.28
N GLY A 117 -7.38 -1.19 -6.85
CA GLY A 117 -7.01 -0.83 -5.48
C GLY A 117 -7.34 0.63 -5.17
N THR A 118 -6.72 1.18 -4.13
CA THR A 118 -6.83 2.60 -3.77
C THR A 118 -5.46 3.15 -3.42
N PRO A 119 -5.07 4.35 -3.92
CA PRO A 119 -3.81 4.98 -3.56
C PRO A 119 -3.73 5.37 -2.07
N THR A 120 -2.50 5.44 -1.55
CA THR A 120 -2.21 5.90 -0.18
C THR A 120 -1.18 7.02 -0.21
N TYR A 121 -1.57 8.22 0.19
CA TYR A 121 -0.67 9.35 0.37
C TYR A 121 0.04 9.27 1.73
N THR A 122 1.35 9.29 1.73
CA THR A 122 2.15 9.12 2.95
C THR A 122 1.91 10.20 4.01
N PHE A 123 1.59 11.43 3.61
CA PHE A 123 1.28 12.52 4.53
C PHE A 123 -0.01 12.24 5.32
N ASP A 124 -1.06 11.78 4.64
CA ASP A 124 -2.33 11.43 5.28
C ASP A 124 -2.18 10.21 6.17
N LEU A 125 -1.42 9.21 5.71
CA LEU A 125 -1.11 8.02 6.51
C LEU A 125 -0.37 8.40 7.80
N ALA A 126 0.63 9.30 7.73
CA ALA A 126 1.42 9.70 8.89
C ALA A 126 0.54 10.28 10.01
N ARG A 127 -0.48 11.10 9.67
CA ARG A 127 -1.46 11.59 10.65
C ARG A 127 -2.17 10.46 11.36
N LEU A 128 -2.69 9.49 10.60
CA LEU A 128 -3.39 8.33 11.18
C LEU A 128 -2.47 7.52 12.11
N LEU A 129 -1.20 7.34 11.73
CA LEU A 129 -0.25 6.60 12.57
C LEU A 129 0.01 7.32 13.91
N VAL A 130 0.02 8.66 13.93
CA VAL A 130 0.11 9.44 15.17
C VAL A 130 -1.14 9.24 16.02
N ASP A 131 -2.35 9.34 15.43
CA ASP A 131 -3.61 9.10 16.14
C ASP A 131 -3.64 7.67 16.74
N MET A 132 -3.12 6.67 16.03
CA MET A 132 -2.99 5.30 16.53
C MET A 132 -2.03 5.19 17.71
N LEU A 133 -0.89 5.90 17.68
CA LEU A 133 0.09 5.92 18.78
C LEU A 133 -0.51 6.47 20.07
N GLU A 134 -1.43 7.41 19.99
CA GLU A 134 -2.13 8.00 21.14
C GLU A 134 -3.27 7.12 21.66
N SER A 135 -3.63 6.04 20.96
CA SER A 135 -4.74 5.15 21.29
C SER A 135 -4.25 3.81 21.87
N GLU A 136 -5.20 3.00 22.34
CA GLU A 136 -5.01 1.59 22.71
C GLU A 136 -5.91 0.65 21.90
N LYS A 137 -6.34 1.08 20.72
CA LYS A 137 -7.20 0.33 19.78
C LYS A 137 -6.37 -0.63 18.93
N TYR A 138 -5.61 -1.52 19.58
CA TYR A 138 -4.67 -2.44 18.94
C TYR A 138 -5.33 -3.39 17.92
N GLY A 139 -4.51 -3.96 17.03
CA GLY A 139 -4.90 -4.98 16.07
C GLY A 139 -4.53 -4.67 14.62
N TYR A 140 -5.24 -5.34 13.71
CA TYR A 140 -5.05 -5.21 12.26
C TYR A 140 -5.95 -4.11 11.70
N TYR A 141 -5.37 -3.28 10.82
CA TYR A 141 -6.06 -2.19 10.13
C TYR A 141 -5.68 -2.15 8.66
N HIS A 142 -6.59 -1.66 7.84
CA HIS A 142 -6.32 -1.25 6.48
C HIS A 142 -6.41 0.26 6.37
N ALA A 143 -5.42 0.90 5.71
CA ALA A 143 -5.35 2.35 5.61
C ALA A 143 -4.91 2.78 4.20
N THR A 144 -5.88 3.09 3.35
CA THR A 144 -5.70 3.79 2.08
C THR A 144 -6.54 5.06 2.08
N ASN A 145 -6.30 6.00 1.17
CA ASN A 145 -7.19 7.12 1.01
C ASN A 145 -8.62 6.68 0.67
N GLU A 146 -9.64 7.51 0.93
CA GLU A 146 -11.02 7.27 0.53
C GLU A 146 -11.24 7.62 -0.96
N GLY A 147 -12.49 7.50 -1.46
CA GLY A 147 -12.85 7.81 -2.84
C GLY A 147 -12.97 6.58 -3.75
N GLY A 148 -13.18 5.40 -3.15
CA GLY A 148 -13.47 4.15 -3.86
C GLY A 148 -12.25 3.41 -4.39
N TYR A 149 -12.52 2.42 -5.26
CA TYR A 149 -11.52 1.55 -5.84
C TYR A 149 -11.36 1.87 -7.32
N ILE A 150 -10.13 2.01 -7.78
CA ILE A 150 -9.78 2.42 -9.14
C ILE A 150 -8.73 1.49 -9.75
N SER A 151 -8.57 1.53 -11.07
CA SER A 151 -7.46 0.90 -11.77
C SER A 151 -6.21 1.79 -11.80
N TRP A 152 -5.05 1.22 -12.11
CA TRP A 152 -3.85 2.01 -12.40
C TRP A 152 -4.05 2.95 -13.59
N ALA A 153 -4.85 2.53 -14.60
CA ALA A 153 -5.19 3.37 -15.74
C ALA A 153 -6.02 4.60 -15.32
N ASP A 154 -6.99 4.44 -14.41
CA ASP A 154 -7.78 5.55 -13.89
C ASP A 154 -6.93 6.49 -13.04
N PHE A 155 -6.02 5.94 -12.24
CA PHE A 155 -5.08 6.75 -11.49
C PHE A 155 -4.17 7.56 -12.40
N ALA A 156 -3.62 6.97 -13.48
CA ALA A 156 -2.80 7.68 -14.48
C ALA A 156 -3.59 8.79 -15.20
N LYS A 157 -4.84 8.54 -15.61
CA LYS A 157 -5.71 9.56 -16.21
C LYS A 157 -5.88 10.76 -15.29
N LYS A 158 -6.17 10.53 -13.99
CA LYS A 158 -6.35 11.61 -13.02
C LYS A 158 -5.05 12.37 -12.75
N ILE A 159 -3.89 11.70 -12.74
CA ILE A 159 -2.57 12.36 -12.65
C ILE A 159 -2.39 13.33 -13.81
N PHE A 160 -2.66 12.89 -15.04
CA PHE A 160 -2.50 13.77 -16.23
C PHE A 160 -3.52 14.89 -16.26
N GLU A 161 -4.77 14.64 -15.89
CA GLU A 161 -5.81 15.67 -15.76
C GLU A 161 -5.37 16.79 -14.81
N LEU A 162 -4.93 16.42 -13.59
CA LEU A 162 -4.58 17.39 -12.55
C LEU A 162 -3.22 18.09 -12.79
N SER A 163 -2.32 17.44 -13.49
CA SER A 163 -1.01 18.02 -13.85
C SER A 163 -1.03 18.83 -15.15
N GLY A 164 -2.13 18.78 -15.92
CA GLY A 164 -2.22 19.41 -17.24
C GLY A 164 -1.41 18.70 -18.35
N ALA A 165 -0.93 17.48 -18.10
CA ALA A 165 -0.23 16.68 -19.11
C ALA A 165 -1.17 16.24 -20.23
N LYS A 166 -0.69 16.32 -21.49
CA LYS A 166 -1.49 15.97 -22.69
C LYS A 166 -1.39 14.49 -23.08
N THR A 167 -0.64 13.70 -22.35
CA THR A 167 -0.41 12.28 -22.62
C THR A 167 -1.70 11.47 -22.50
N THR A 168 -2.01 10.68 -23.51
CA THR A 168 -3.18 9.81 -23.52
C THR A 168 -2.90 8.49 -22.80
N VAL A 169 -3.79 8.07 -21.90
CA VAL A 169 -3.72 6.74 -21.28
C VAL A 169 -4.44 5.73 -22.17
N ILE A 170 -3.74 4.69 -22.59
CA ILE A 170 -4.30 3.51 -23.27
C ILE A 170 -4.48 2.40 -22.24
N PRO A 171 -5.72 2.13 -21.77
CA PRO A 171 -5.97 1.04 -20.83
C PRO A 171 -5.66 -0.31 -21.47
N VAL A 172 -4.96 -1.17 -20.76
CA VAL A 172 -4.62 -2.53 -21.21
C VAL A 172 -4.78 -3.50 -20.04
N THR A 173 -5.03 -4.76 -20.34
CA THR A 173 -5.00 -5.82 -19.33
C THR A 173 -3.57 -6.14 -18.90
N THR A 174 -3.40 -6.78 -17.74
CA THR A 174 -2.09 -7.29 -17.29
C THR A 174 -1.48 -8.25 -18.33
N ALA A 175 -2.30 -9.06 -18.99
CA ALA A 175 -1.85 -9.99 -20.04
C ALA A 175 -1.32 -9.25 -21.28
N GLU A 176 -2.02 -8.19 -21.71
CA GLU A 176 -1.60 -7.34 -22.85
C GLU A 176 -0.38 -6.47 -22.52
N TYR A 177 -0.22 -6.08 -21.23
CA TYR A 177 0.93 -5.28 -20.80
C TYR A 177 2.24 -6.08 -20.90
N GLY A 178 2.17 -7.39 -20.70
CA GLY A 178 3.29 -8.31 -20.80
C GLY A 178 3.92 -8.71 -19.46
N VAL A 179 5.00 -9.47 -19.55
CA VAL A 179 5.64 -10.05 -18.34
C VAL A 179 6.29 -8.96 -17.49
N THR A 180 5.89 -8.91 -16.22
CA THR A 180 6.55 -8.08 -15.20
C THR A 180 7.43 -8.95 -14.31
N LYS A 181 8.52 -8.39 -13.76
CA LYS A 181 9.47 -9.10 -12.87
C LYS A 181 8.80 -9.68 -11.61
N ALA A 182 7.72 -9.10 -11.15
CA ALA A 182 6.99 -9.56 -9.98
C ALA A 182 5.48 -9.65 -10.29
N LYS A 183 4.84 -10.75 -9.88
CA LYS A 183 3.39 -10.90 -9.94
C LYS A 183 2.74 -9.88 -8.99
N ARG A 184 1.69 -9.20 -9.47
CA ARG A 184 0.92 -8.24 -8.69
C ARG A 184 -0.51 -8.75 -8.52
N PRO A 185 -1.14 -8.49 -7.36
CA PRO A 185 -2.54 -8.88 -7.15
C PRO A 185 -3.46 -8.09 -8.09
N PHE A 186 -4.47 -8.78 -8.65
CA PHE A 186 -5.56 -8.12 -9.39
C PHE A 186 -6.49 -7.37 -8.47
N ASN A 187 -6.71 -7.90 -7.26
CA ASN A 187 -7.55 -7.30 -6.23
C ASN A 187 -6.70 -6.82 -5.05
N SER A 188 -6.45 -5.53 -5.02
CA SER A 188 -5.80 -4.78 -3.91
C SER A 188 -6.81 -3.95 -3.11
N ARG A 189 -8.10 -4.31 -3.16
CA ARG A 189 -9.14 -3.61 -2.40
C ARG A 189 -9.04 -3.98 -0.93
N LEU A 190 -8.92 -2.96 -0.10
CA LEU A 190 -8.80 -3.07 1.36
C LEU A 190 -10.03 -2.41 2.00
N ASP A 191 -10.78 -3.17 2.82
CA ASP A 191 -11.85 -2.61 3.64
C ASP A 191 -11.26 -1.78 4.79
N LYS A 192 -11.78 -0.59 5.00
CA LYS A 192 -11.28 0.39 5.98
C LYS A 192 -12.29 0.69 7.09
N SER A 193 -13.45 0.03 7.10
CA SER A 193 -14.54 0.27 8.05
C SER A 193 -14.07 0.26 9.50
N LYS A 194 -13.14 -0.64 9.82
CA LYS A 194 -12.57 -0.79 11.18
C LYS A 194 -11.87 0.47 11.70
N LEU A 195 -11.39 1.37 10.83
CA LEU A 195 -10.87 2.67 11.27
C LEU A 195 -11.98 3.49 11.95
N VAL A 196 -13.12 3.63 11.26
CA VAL A 196 -14.29 4.39 11.76
C VAL A 196 -14.89 3.72 12.99
N GLU A 197 -15.06 2.40 12.97
CA GLU A 197 -15.60 1.61 14.09
C GLU A 197 -14.78 1.80 15.38
N ASN A 198 -13.48 2.03 15.25
CA ASN A 198 -12.56 2.31 16.35
C ASN A 198 -12.34 3.81 16.62
N GLY A 199 -13.10 4.70 15.95
CA GLY A 199 -13.06 6.14 16.19
C GLY A 199 -11.90 6.88 15.53
N PHE A 200 -11.16 6.22 14.62
CA PHE A 200 -10.13 6.90 13.82
C PHE A 200 -10.78 7.65 12.66
N LYS A 201 -10.25 8.84 12.36
CA LYS A 201 -10.67 9.61 11.20
C LYS A 201 -10.12 8.96 9.93
N PRO A 202 -10.96 8.62 8.93
CA PRO A 202 -10.49 8.13 7.63
C PRO A 202 -9.49 9.07 6.97
N LEU A 203 -8.68 8.54 6.07
CA LEU A 203 -7.84 9.37 5.21
C LEU A 203 -8.75 10.15 4.23
N PRO A 204 -8.37 11.35 3.79
CA PRO A 204 -9.09 12.09 2.76
C PRO A 204 -9.25 11.29 1.46
N GLU A 205 -10.11 11.76 0.56
CA GLU A 205 -10.24 11.15 -0.76
C GLU A 205 -8.92 11.18 -1.55
N TRP A 206 -8.64 10.13 -2.31
CA TRP A 206 -7.39 10.00 -3.05
C TRP A 206 -7.21 11.10 -4.10
N THR A 207 -8.29 11.66 -4.64
CA THR A 207 -8.23 12.79 -5.60
C THR A 207 -7.78 14.09 -4.95
N ASP A 208 -8.25 14.37 -3.72
CA ASP A 208 -7.76 15.47 -2.91
C ASP A 208 -6.30 15.26 -2.52
N ALA A 209 -5.97 14.08 -2.03
CA ALA A 209 -4.59 13.70 -1.68
C ALA A 209 -3.63 13.88 -2.86
N LEU A 210 -4.02 13.44 -4.07
CA LEU A 210 -3.24 13.61 -5.29
C LEU A 210 -3.08 15.09 -5.65
N SER A 211 -4.15 15.89 -5.54
CA SER A 211 -4.08 17.34 -5.81
C SER A 211 -3.11 18.05 -4.86
N ARG A 212 -3.15 17.74 -3.56
CA ARG A 212 -2.20 18.29 -2.57
C ARG A 212 -0.77 17.87 -2.87
N TYR A 213 -0.58 16.60 -3.17
CA TYR A 213 0.74 16.06 -3.52
C TYR A 213 1.34 16.72 -4.77
N LEU A 214 0.55 16.89 -5.84
CA LEU A 214 1.04 17.55 -7.06
C LEU A 214 1.45 19.02 -6.81
N LYS A 215 0.77 19.74 -5.91
CA LYS A 215 1.19 21.10 -5.51
C LYS A 215 2.48 21.11 -4.69
N GLU A 216 2.77 20.04 -3.98
CA GLU A 216 3.96 19.93 -3.13
C GLU A 216 5.24 19.62 -3.94
N ILE A 217 5.10 18.93 -5.08
CA ILE A 217 6.26 18.51 -5.91
C ILE A 217 6.51 19.39 -7.14
N ASN A 218 5.62 20.35 -7.43
CA ASN A 218 5.79 21.41 -8.44
C ASN A 218 6.33 22.67 -7.75
#